data_9bb3ef9a63d60604768fd5c5288f94d3
#
_entry.id   9bb3ef9a63d60604768fd5c5288f94d3
#
_cell.length_a   1.000
_cell.length_b   1.000
_cell.length_c   1.000
_cell.angle_alpha   90.00
_cell.angle_beta   90.00
_cell.angle_gamma   90.00
#
_symmetry.space_group_name_H-M   'P 1'
#
loop_
_entity.id
_entity.type
_entity.pdbx_description
1 polymer ?
#
loop_
_entity_poly.entity_id
_entity_poly.type
_entity_poly.pdbx_seq_one_letter_code
_entity_poly.pdbx_strand_id
1 'polypeptide(L)'
;MWCYIKSCESGVARNGSPFLKMNIITEKGESGKATCFTSKFTPESAKGRIVMSAINLNAEYPNITEGELELSFALEDISSDVSKLFKPYLPPHIPSLQEFKGAVTALLPDKSPEFDAELGDLYEKYSLRFGGHSVHHNYPGGLLLHVVQVLNIVRALHESGLFPHEFNPYVCGVAALYHDYGKIWEYDEEGNYQESIALEGHVFTSARWFSEHGTHFPLTEDEKRNVIHCILSHHGKKEWGSPVEPATIEAFILHHADMLSGHGEVYARSANMERQFILGGGFTVRLN
;
A
#
# COMPACT_ATOMS: atom_id res chain seq x y z
N MET A 1 16.55 4.25 24.29
CA MET A 1 15.30 3.70 23.75
C MET A 1 15.56 3.08 22.39
N TRP A 2 14.74 2.11 22.00
CA TRP A 2 14.84 1.53 20.68
C TRP A 2 14.16 2.44 19.64
N CYS A 3 14.81 2.63 18.49
CA CYS A 3 14.32 3.44 17.37
C CYS A 3 14.43 2.64 16.07
N TYR A 4 13.36 2.67 15.28
CA TYR A 4 13.34 2.12 13.92
C TYR A 4 13.53 3.25 12.90
N ILE A 5 14.47 3.09 11.98
CA ILE A 5 14.77 4.06 10.91
C ILE A 5 13.83 3.78 9.72
N LYS A 6 12.76 4.56 9.63
CA LYS A 6 11.71 4.40 8.61
C LYS A 6 12.18 4.83 7.21
N SER A 7 12.85 5.98 7.14
CA SER A 7 13.42 6.51 5.90
C SER A 7 14.70 7.29 6.20
N CYS A 8 15.53 7.42 5.18
CA CYS A 8 16.82 8.06 5.31
C CYS A 8 17.17 8.79 4.02
N GLU A 9 17.76 9.98 4.13
CA GLU A 9 18.26 10.82 3.03
C GLU A 9 19.67 11.27 3.34
N SER A 10 20.52 11.41 2.30
CA SER A 10 21.85 11.98 2.44
C SER A 10 21.81 13.51 2.44
N GLY A 11 22.72 14.13 3.17
CA GLY A 11 22.93 15.56 3.19
C GLY A 11 24.40 15.91 3.37
N VAL A 12 24.75 17.17 3.10
CA VAL A 12 26.09 17.71 3.35
C VAL A 12 25.94 18.96 4.19
N ALA A 13 26.66 19.02 5.30
CA ALA A 13 26.68 20.17 6.18
C ALA A 13 27.46 21.32 5.59
N ARG A 14 27.32 22.53 6.15
CA ARG A 14 28.03 23.74 5.68
C ARG A 14 29.58 23.61 5.71
N ASN A 15 30.10 22.76 6.59
CA ASN A 15 31.52 22.47 6.70
C ASN A 15 31.99 21.34 5.77
N GLY A 16 31.13 20.85 4.87
CA GLY A 16 31.42 19.74 3.95
C GLY A 16 31.24 18.33 4.53
N SER A 17 30.89 18.18 5.81
CA SER A 17 30.71 16.85 6.41
C SER A 17 29.45 16.19 5.92
N PRO A 18 29.50 14.92 5.47
CA PRO A 18 28.30 14.16 5.10
C PRO A 18 27.48 13.79 6.34
N PHE A 19 26.17 13.79 6.17
CA PHE A 19 25.25 13.31 7.20
C PHE A 19 24.01 12.64 6.60
N LEU A 20 23.34 11.87 7.41
CA LEU A 20 22.05 11.26 7.10
C LEU A 20 20.93 12.00 7.85
N LYS A 21 19.85 12.34 7.15
CA LYS A 21 18.57 12.73 7.75
C LYS A 21 17.69 11.50 7.84
N MET A 22 17.19 11.21 9.01
CA MET A 22 16.40 10.00 9.27
C MET A 22 15.02 10.38 9.81
N ASN A 23 13.98 9.75 9.30
CA ASN A 23 12.69 9.69 9.98
C ASN A 23 12.68 8.40 10.80
N ILE A 24 12.45 8.53 12.10
CA ILE A 24 12.49 7.42 13.04
C ILE A 24 11.18 7.26 13.77
N ILE A 25 10.94 6.04 14.27
CA ILE A 25 9.84 5.73 15.17
C ILE A 25 10.46 5.09 16.41
N THR A 26 10.10 5.58 17.59
CA THR A 26 10.56 5.03 18.86
C THR A 26 9.75 3.79 19.27
N GLU A 27 10.24 3.00 20.21
CA GLU A 27 9.52 1.90 20.83
C GLU A 27 8.18 2.27 21.47
N LYS A 28 7.98 3.57 21.76
CA LYS A 28 6.72 4.13 22.28
C LYS A 28 5.77 4.62 21.16
N GLY A 29 6.16 4.47 19.88
CA GLY A 29 5.37 4.94 18.76
C GLY A 29 5.52 6.41 18.41
N GLU A 30 6.41 7.14 19.07
CA GLU A 30 6.68 8.53 18.77
C GLU A 30 7.47 8.63 17.46
N SER A 31 6.95 9.40 16.51
CA SER A 31 7.67 9.71 15.27
C SER A 31 8.52 10.96 15.45
N GLY A 32 9.73 10.93 14.90
CA GLY A 32 10.64 12.06 14.96
C GLY A 32 11.65 12.07 13.82
N LYS A 33 12.39 13.17 13.76
CA LYS A 33 13.53 13.33 12.84
C LYS A 33 14.81 13.25 13.63
N ALA A 34 15.83 12.61 13.06
CA ALA A 34 17.17 12.54 13.61
C ALA A 34 18.19 12.79 12.51
N THR A 35 19.39 13.20 12.92
CA THR A 35 20.56 13.30 12.03
C THR A 35 21.65 12.36 12.53
N CYS A 36 22.47 11.84 11.60
CA CYS A 36 23.70 11.13 11.93
C CYS A 36 24.82 11.63 11.01
N PHE A 37 25.84 12.21 11.59
CA PHE A 37 27.05 12.57 10.86
C PHE A 37 27.90 11.32 10.63
N THR A 38 27.95 10.86 9.39
CA THR A 38 28.65 9.62 9.01
C THR A 38 29.06 9.66 7.55
N SER A 39 30.19 9.03 7.25
CA SER A 39 30.63 8.68 5.89
C SER A 39 30.59 7.17 5.65
N LYS A 40 30.25 6.38 6.65
CA LYS A 40 30.25 4.91 6.60
C LYS A 40 28.91 4.32 6.15
N PHE A 41 27.82 5.08 6.35
CA PHE A 41 26.46 4.63 6.01
C PHE A 41 25.87 5.43 4.87
N THR A 42 25.17 4.74 4.00
CA THR A 42 24.31 5.33 2.96
C THR A 42 22.84 5.31 3.41
N PRO A 43 21.94 6.08 2.78
CA PRO A 43 20.52 6.00 3.05
C PRO A 43 19.97 4.56 2.99
N GLU A 44 20.40 3.78 2.00
CA GLU A 44 19.96 2.41 1.78
C GLU A 44 20.44 1.47 2.89
N SER A 45 21.69 1.64 3.35
CA SER A 45 22.26 0.80 4.41
C SER A 45 21.74 1.13 5.81
N ALA A 46 21.22 2.35 6.02
CA ALA A 46 20.68 2.82 7.29
C ALA A 46 19.16 2.59 7.42
N LYS A 47 18.42 2.69 6.31
CA LYS A 47 16.97 2.45 6.28
C LYS A 47 16.63 1.02 6.70
N GLY A 48 15.56 0.86 7.47
CA GLY A 48 15.10 -0.45 7.92
C GLY A 48 15.83 -0.99 9.16
N ARG A 49 16.84 -0.29 9.68
CA ARG A 49 17.58 -0.72 10.87
C ARG A 49 16.89 -0.30 12.15
N ILE A 50 17.12 -1.09 13.20
CA ILE A 50 16.72 -0.78 14.57
C ILE A 50 17.98 -0.43 15.35
N VAL A 51 17.98 0.72 15.99
CA VAL A 51 19.09 1.26 16.76
C VAL A 51 18.67 1.50 18.22
N MET A 52 19.52 1.13 19.16
CA MET A 52 19.39 1.57 20.55
C MET A 52 20.07 2.93 20.68
N SER A 53 19.32 3.98 21.01
CA SER A 53 19.85 5.34 21.11
C SER A 53 19.35 6.05 22.37
N ALA A 54 20.16 6.98 22.85
CA ALA A 54 19.82 7.93 23.90
C ALA A 54 19.16 9.20 23.34
N ILE A 55 18.67 9.17 22.10
CA ILE A 55 18.10 10.34 21.41
C ILE A 55 17.00 11.05 22.23
N ASN A 56 17.06 12.36 22.22
CA ASN A 56 16.00 13.24 22.73
C ASN A 56 15.30 13.91 21.54
N LEU A 57 14.08 13.48 21.23
CA LEU A 57 13.30 14.02 20.12
C LEU A 57 12.86 15.47 20.33
N ASN A 58 12.88 15.98 21.55
CA ASN A 58 12.58 17.38 21.87
C ASN A 58 13.81 18.30 21.81
N ALA A 59 14.99 17.76 21.52
CA ALA A 59 16.18 18.57 21.31
C ALA A 59 16.04 19.40 20.02
N GLU A 60 16.73 20.55 19.98
CA GLU A 60 16.79 21.39 18.76
C GLU A 60 17.37 20.63 17.55
N TYR A 61 18.31 19.74 17.81
CA TYR A 61 18.97 18.88 16.81
C TYR A 61 19.04 17.44 17.30
N PRO A 62 17.95 16.65 17.20
CA PRO A 62 17.97 15.25 17.60
C PRO A 62 19.00 14.49 16.73
N ASN A 63 19.86 13.71 17.35
CA ASN A 63 20.88 12.95 16.64
C ASN A 63 21.00 11.52 17.14
N ILE A 64 21.37 10.64 16.22
CA ILE A 64 21.88 9.29 16.46
C ILE A 64 23.36 9.32 16.07
N THR A 65 24.22 8.84 16.95
CA THR A 65 25.66 8.83 16.69
C THR A 65 26.03 7.74 15.69
N GLU A 66 27.16 7.91 14.99
CA GLU A 66 27.70 6.89 14.08
C GLU A 66 27.95 5.57 14.83
N GLY A 67 28.45 5.64 16.07
CA GLY A 67 28.70 4.45 16.90
C GLY A 67 27.39 3.72 17.30
N GLU A 68 26.30 4.43 17.58
CA GLU A 68 24.98 3.82 17.80
C GLU A 68 24.47 3.16 16.52
N LEU A 69 24.66 3.79 15.35
CA LEU A 69 24.27 3.24 14.06
C LEU A 69 25.11 2.01 13.68
N GLU A 70 26.39 1.96 14.01
CA GLU A 70 27.25 0.78 13.84
C GLU A 70 26.75 -0.42 14.66
N LEU A 71 26.19 -0.17 15.85
CA LEU A 71 25.63 -1.19 16.73
C LEU A 71 24.14 -1.51 16.40
N SER A 72 23.60 -0.95 15.32
CA SER A 72 22.21 -1.21 14.90
C SER A 72 22.08 -2.57 14.22
N PHE A 73 20.86 -3.09 14.22
CA PHE A 73 20.52 -4.41 13.68
C PHE A 73 19.57 -4.26 12.50
N ALA A 74 19.68 -5.12 11.50
CA ALA A 74 18.58 -5.34 10.57
C ALA A 74 17.39 -5.94 11.34
N LEU A 75 16.17 -5.71 10.83
CA LEU A 75 14.96 -6.14 11.54
C LEU A 75 14.90 -7.66 11.71
N GLU A 76 15.37 -8.41 10.73
CA GLU A 76 15.44 -9.86 10.71
C GLU A 76 16.44 -10.45 11.73
N ASP A 77 17.46 -9.68 12.11
CA ASP A 77 18.53 -10.11 12.99
C ASP A 77 18.26 -9.82 14.48
N ILE A 78 17.14 -9.13 14.76
CA ILE A 78 16.85 -8.70 16.14
C ILE A 78 15.97 -9.72 16.87
N SER A 79 16.06 -9.73 18.21
CA SER A 79 15.23 -10.61 19.02
C SER A 79 13.72 -10.38 18.76
N SER A 80 12.94 -11.46 18.83
CA SER A 80 11.49 -11.43 18.58
C SER A 80 10.75 -10.42 19.47
N ASP A 81 11.26 -10.12 20.65
CA ASP A 81 10.58 -9.20 21.58
C ASP A 81 10.78 -7.74 21.17
N VAL A 82 11.96 -7.36 20.69
CA VAL A 82 12.19 -5.99 20.17
C VAL A 82 11.53 -5.80 18.81
N SER A 83 11.54 -6.79 17.93
CA SER A 83 10.87 -6.71 16.64
C SER A 83 9.35 -6.50 16.78
N LYS A 84 8.72 -7.10 17.79
CA LYS A 84 7.29 -6.90 18.09
C LYS A 84 6.93 -5.46 18.41
N LEU A 85 7.85 -4.68 19.02
CA LEU A 85 7.61 -3.27 19.34
C LEU A 85 7.40 -2.42 18.09
N PHE A 86 8.04 -2.82 16.97
CA PHE A 86 7.99 -2.07 15.72
C PHE A 86 7.04 -2.69 14.68
N LYS A 87 6.54 -3.90 14.91
CA LYS A 87 5.62 -4.58 14.00
C LYS A 87 4.47 -3.69 13.46
N PRO A 88 3.85 -2.81 14.29
CA PRO A 88 2.79 -1.93 13.83
C PRO A 88 3.24 -0.85 12.84
N TYR A 89 4.54 -0.53 12.83
CA TYR A 89 5.12 0.57 12.04
C TYR A 89 5.87 0.06 10.81
N LEU A 90 6.02 -1.25 10.70
CA LEU A 90 6.64 -1.87 9.54
C LEU A 90 5.62 -1.94 8.40
N PRO A 91 6.09 -1.80 7.15
CA PRO A 91 5.24 -2.16 6.05
C PRO A 91 4.77 -3.61 6.23
N PRO A 92 3.51 -3.93 5.96
CA PRO A 92 3.05 -5.30 6.00
C PRO A 92 3.78 -6.13 4.95
N HIS A 93 3.64 -7.45 5.05
CA HIS A 93 4.17 -8.37 4.05
C HIS A 93 3.65 -8.00 2.66
N ILE A 94 4.56 -7.72 1.73
CA ILE A 94 4.22 -7.50 0.32
C ILE A 94 4.12 -8.87 -0.35
N PRO A 95 3.00 -9.17 -1.01
CA PRO A 95 2.79 -10.47 -1.65
C PRO A 95 3.88 -10.80 -2.66
N SER A 96 4.34 -12.03 -2.66
CA SER A 96 5.19 -12.57 -3.70
C SER A 96 4.42 -12.74 -5.02
N LEU A 97 5.13 -12.93 -6.14
CA LEU A 97 4.51 -13.23 -7.43
C LEU A 97 3.58 -14.45 -7.35
N GLN A 98 3.96 -15.48 -6.60
CA GLN A 98 3.13 -16.68 -6.45
C GLN A 98 1.85 -16.40 -5.66
N GLU A 99 1.91 -15.61 -4.59
CA GLU A 99 0.74 -15.19 -3.80
C GLU A 99 -0.20 -14.32 -4.63
N PHE A 100 0.34 -13.38 -5.41
CA PHE A 100 -0.44 -12.57 -6.33
C PHE A 100 -1.15 -13.41 -7.38
N LYS A 101 -0.40 -14.26 -8.11
CA LYS A 101 -0.98 -15.20 -9.09
C LYS A 101 -2.04 -16.09 -8.47
N GLY A 102 -1.80 -16.59 -7.25
CA GLY A 102 -2.78 -17.41 -6.52
C GLY A 102 -4.07 -16.65 -6.18
N ALA A 103 -3.98 -15.40 -5.77
CA ALA A 103 -5.16 -14.58 -5.50
C ALA A 103 -5.98 -14.29 -6.77
N VAL A 104 -5.30 -13.99 -7.89
CA VAL A 104 -5.96 -13.72 -9.17
C VAL A 104 -6.62 -14.98 -9.72
N THR A 105 -5.88 -16.09 -9.82
CA THR A 105 -6.39 -17.34 -10.45
C THR A 105 -7.49 -18.02 -9.64
N ALA A 106 -7.66 -17.67 -8.38
CA ALA A 106 -8.79 -18.13 -7.57
C ALA A 106 -10.16 -17.56 -8.06
N LEU A 107 -10.16 -16.39 -8.70
CA LEU A 107 -11.35 -15.76 -9.29
C LEU A 107 -11.35 -15.83 -10.82
N LEU A 108 -10.17 -15.81 -11.42
CA LEU A 108 -9.95 -15.82 -12.86
C LEU A 108 -9.17 -17.09 -13.24
N PRO A 109 -9.84 -18.25 -13.40
CA PRO A 109 -9.18 -19.57 -13.52
C PRO A 109 -8.62 -19.82 -14.93
N ASP A 110 -7.98 -18.82 -15.54
CA ASP A 110 -7.23 -18.96 -16.78
C ASP A 110 -5.81 -19.48 -16.46
N LYS A 111 -5.37 -20.47 -17.23
CA LYS A 111 -4.04 -21.09 -17.13
C LYS A 111 -3.25 -20.97 -18.42
N SER A 112 -3.67 -20.09 -19.34
CA SER A 112 -2.93 -19.86 -20.58
C SER A 112 -1.56 -19.23 -20.27
N PRO A 113 -0.52 -19.56 -21.06
CA PRO A 113 0.79 -18.93 -20.93
C PRO A 113 0.73 -17.41 -21.10
N GLU A 114 -0.18 -16.92 -21.94
CA GLU A 114 -0.41 -15.50 -22.21
C GLU A 114 -0.91 -14.78 -20.96
N PHE A 115 -1.89 -15.36 -20.27
CA PHE A 115 -2.40 -14.81 -19.02
C PHE A 115 -1.37 -14.88 -17.90
N ASP A 116 -0.61 -15.98 -17.81
CA ASP A 116 0.47 -16.11 -16.83
C ASP A 116 1.57 -15.05 -17.02
N ALA A 117 1.92 -14.73 -18.28
CA ALA A 117 2.86 -13.66 -18.62
C ALA A 117 2.28 -12.28 -18.24
N GLU A 118 1.01 -12.02 -18.54
CA GLU A 118 0.32 -10.77 -18.15
C GLU A 118 0.34 -10.56 -16.63
N LEU A 119 0.08 -11.61 -15.86
CA LEU A 119 0.17 -11.53 -14.39
C LEU A 119 1.60 -11.23 -13.92
N GLY A 120 2.62 -11.71 -14.62
CA GLY A 120 4.01 -11.34 -14.39
C GLY A 120 4.24 -9.85 -14.58
N ASP A 121 3.79 -9.30 -15.71
CA ASP A 121 3.91 -7.88 -16.05
C ASP A 121 3.15 -6.98 -15.05
N LEU A 122 1.94 -7.38 -14.65
CA LEU A 122 1.15 -6.66 -13.65
C LEU A 122 1.82 -6.67 -12.28
N TYR A 123 2.39 -7.82 -11.88
CA TYR A 123 3.14 -7.92 -10.64
C TYR A 123 4.32 -6.92 -10.62
N GLU A 124 5.12 -6.87 -11.67
CA GLU A 124 6.25 -5.94 -11.77
C GLU A 124 5.77 -4.48 -11.68
N LYS A 125 4.67 -4.16 -12.37
CA LYS A 125 4.09 -2.81 -12.34
C LYS A 125 3.57 -2.42 -10.96
N TYR A 126 3.00 -3.34 -10.19
CA TYR A 126 2.38 -3.05 -8.89
C TYR A 126 3.35 -3.15 -7.72
N SER A 127 4.39 -4.00 -7.82
CA SER A 127 5.26 -4.39 -6.70
C SER A 127 6.09 -3.26 -6.11
N LEU A 128 6.34 -2.19 -6.87
CA LEU A 128 7.07 -1.01 -6.42
C LEU A 128 6.18 0.22 -6.20
N ARG A 129 4.88 0.13 -6.52
CA ARG A 129 3.98 1.30 -6.49
C ARG A 129 3.27 1.46 -5.16
N PHE A 130 2.99 2.70 -4.84
CA PHE A 130 2.20 3.10 -3.67
C PHE A 130 0.71 2.94 -3.96
N GLY A 131 -0.04 2.44 -2.99
CA GLY A 131 -1.49 2.28 -3.11
C GLY A 131 -2.28 3.54 -2.76
N GLY A 132 -1.62 4.54 -2.12
CA GLY A 132 -2.21 5.82 -1.75
C GLY A 132 -1.16 6.82 -1.30
N HIS A 133 -1.52 8.12 -1.22
CA HIS A 133 -0.56 9.19 -0.94
C HIS A 133 -0.27 9.38 0.57
N SER A 134 -1.25 9.24 1.45
CA SER A 134 -1.06 9.67 2.85
C SER A 134 -1.76 8.83 3.91
N VAL A 135 -2.62 7.88 3.53
CA VAL A 135 -3.53 7.23 4.50
C VAL A 135 -3.28 5.73 4.62
N HIS A 136 -3.57 4.98 3.57
CA HIS A 136 -3.41 3.53 3.52
C HIS A 136 -2.47 3.14 2.39
N HIS A 137 -1.81 2.00 2.50
CA HIS A 137 -0.92 1.45 1.47
C HIS A 137 0.14 2.44 0.95
N ASN A 138 0.53 3.43 1.78
CA ASN A 138 1.51 4.47 1.44
C ASN A 138 2.95 3.97 1.69
N TYR A 139 3.37 2.99 0.88
CA TYR A 139 4.71 2.39 0.89
C TYR A 139 4.94 1.62 -0.43
N PRO A 140 6.20 1.35 -0.82
CA PRO A 140 6.50 0.52 -1.99
C PRO A 140 5.82 -0.84 -1.90
N GLY A 141 5.15 -1.26 -2.96
CA GLY A 141 4.35 -2.48 -3.01
C GLY A 141 2.96 -2.36 -2.37
N GLY A 142 2.60 -1.19 -1.85
CA GLY A 142 1.29 -0.95 -1.27
C GLY A 142 0.15 -1.16 -2.26
N LEU A 143 0.34 -0.81 -3.53
CA LEU A 143 -0.64 -1.06 -4.59
C LEU A 143 -0.86 -2.56 -4.81
N LEU A 144 0.22 -3.35 -4.87
CA LEU A 144 0.14 -4.80 -5.01
C LEU A 144 -0.61 -5.45 -3.84
N LEU A 145 -0.25 -5.06 -2.61
CA LEU A 145 -0.92 -5.60 -1.42
C LEU A 145 -2.40 -5.24 -1.42
N HIS A 146 -2.75 -4.00 -1.76
CA HIS A 146 -4.13 -3.54 -1.85
C HIS A 146 -4.94 -4.38 -2.85
N VAL A 147 -4.44 -4.56 -4.07
CA VAL A 147 -5.10 -5.37 -5.10
C VAL A 147 -5.30 -6.82 -4.62
N VAL A 148 -4.28 -7.44 -4.01
CA VAL A 148 -4.39 -8.80 -3.46
C VAL A 148 -5.42 -8.87 -2.33
N GLN A 149 -5.49 -7.88 -1.46
CA GLN A 149 -6.50 -7.82 -0.41
C GLN A 149 -7.90 -7.70 -0.98
N VAL A 150 -8.13 -6.82 -1.96
CA VAL A 150 -9.43 -6.67 -2.62
C VAL A 150 -9.86 -7.98 -3.30
N LEU A 151 -8.96 -8.63 -4.06
CA LEU A 151 -9.23 -9.95 -4.66
C LEU A 151 -9.62 -11.00 -3.62
N ASN A 152 -8.89 -11.08 -2.50
CA ASN A 152 -9.19 -12.04 -1.44
C ASN A 152 -10.52 -11.74 -0.71
N ILE A 153 -10.89 -10.47 -0.55
CA ILE A 153 -12.19 -10.08 0.02
C ILE A 153 -13.32 -10.49 -0.92
N VAL A 154 -13.20 -10.19 -2.21
CA VAL A 154 -14.16 -10.61 -3.25
C VAL A 154 -14.33 -12.13 -3.25
N ARG A 155 -13.22 -12.87 -3.22
CA ARG A 155 -13.23 -14.34 -3.13
C ARG A 155 -13.95 -14.84 -1.88
N ALA A 156 -13.62 -14.28 -0.72
CA ALA A 156 -14.25 -14.69 0.55
C ALA A 156 -15.77 -14.44 0.55
N LEU A 157 -16.21 -13.31 -0.03
CA LEU A 157 -17.64 -13.03 -0.19
C LEU A 157 -18.32 -14.03 -1.15
N HIS A 158 -17.66 -14.39 -2.24
CA HIS A 158 -18.17 -15.41 -3.16
C HIS A 158 -18.28 -16.78 -2.49
N GLU A 159 -17.19 -17.24 -1.84
CA GLU A 159 -17.15 -18.54 -1.15
C GLU A 159 -18.12 -18.61 0.05
N SER A 160 -18.44 -17.48 0.67
CA SER A 160 -19.41 -17.44 1.78
C SER A 160 -20.84 -17.75 1.37
N GLY A 161 -21.18 -17.66 0.07
CA GLY A 161 -22.54 -17.82 -0.44
C GLY A 161 -23.52 -16.73 0.03
N LEU A 162 -23.04 -15.60 0.55
CA LEU A 162 -23.89 -14.50 1.02
C LEU A 162 -24.74 -13.91 -0.12
N PHE A 163 -24.20 -13.90 -1.34
CA PHE A 163 -24.88 -13.45 -2.56
C PHE A 163 -24.90 -14.55 -3.63
N PRO A 164 -25.61 -15.68 -3.44
CA PRO A 164 -25.40 -16.91 -4.21
C PRO A 164 -25.81 -16.85 -5.68
N HIS A 165 -26.65 -15.89 -6.11
CA HIS A 165 -27.22 -15.87 -7.46
C HIS A 165 -27.15 -14.50 -8.17
N GLU A 166 -26.61 -13.48 -7.50
CA GLU A 166 -26.69 -12.09 -7.97
C GLU A 166 -25.31 -11.48 -8.26
N PHE A 167 -24.26 -12.27 -8.14
CA PHE A 167 -22.89 -11.80 -8.16
C PHE A 167 -22.02 -12.64 -9.10
N ASN A 168 -21.44 -12.00 -10.11
CA ASN A 168 -20.47 -12.61 -11.00
C ASN A 168 -19.03 -12.41 -10.46
N PRO A 169 -18.40 -13.44 -9.83
CA PRO A 169 -17.07 -13.30 -9.25
C PRO A 169 -15.98 -13.06 -10.30
N TYR A 170 -16.18 -13.49 -11.54
CA TYR A 170 -15.23 -13.26 -12.63
C TYR A 170 -15.19 -11.77 -12.99
N VAL A 171 -16.35 -11.12 -13.17
CA VAL A 171 -16.45 -9.67 -13.43
C VAL A 171 -15.81 -8.88 -12.30
N CYS A 172 -16.13 -9.22 -11.03
CA CYS A 172 -15.49 -8.58 -9.88
C CYS A 172 -13.99 -8.81 -9.82
N GLY A 173 -13.52 -10.00 -10.14
CA GLY A 173 -12.09 -10.35 -10.15
C GLY A 173 -11.32 -9.52 -11.17
N VAL A 174 -11.83 -9.41 -12.40
CA VAL A 174 -11.24 -8.54 -13.44
C VAL A 174 -11.27 -7.08 -13.00
N ALA A 175 -12.41 -6.60 -12.48
CA ALA A 175 -12.51 -5.23 -11.98
C ALA A 175 -11.55 -4.98 -10.80
N ALA A 176 -11.43 -5.90 -9.84
CA ALA A 176 -10.50 -5.81 -8.72
C ALA A 176 -9.04 -5.75 -9.17
N LEU A 177 -8.69 -6.50 -10.23
CA LEU A 177 -7.33 -6.50 -10.76
C LEU A 177 -6.93 -5.14 -11.36
N TYR A 178 -7.89 -4.41 -11.95
CA TYR A 178 -7.62 -3.19 -12.72
C TYR A 178 -8.21 -1.89 -12.14
N HIS A 179 -8.97 -1.91 -11.03
CA HIS A 179 -9.66 -0.70 -10.53
C HIS A 179 -8.68 0.45 -10.25
N ASP A 180 -7.53 0.13 -9.76
CA ASP A 180 -6.47 1.06 -9.36
C ASP A 180 -5.25 1.07 -10.29
N TYR A 181 -5.36 0.47 -11.48
CA TYR A 181 -4.24 0.39 -12.43
C TYR A 181 -3.65 1.75 -12.78
N GLY A 182 -4.47 2.79 -12.85
CA GLY A 182 -4.05 4.17 -13.13
C GLY A 182 -3.06 4.74 -12.11
N LYS A 183 -2.98 4.18 -10.90
CA LYS A 183 -2.02 4.59 -9.86
C LYS A 183 -0.57 4.35 -10.24
N ILE A 184 -0.27 3.50 -11.22
CA ILE A 184 1.09 3.32 -11.74
C ILE A 184 1.65 4.58 -12.40
N TRP A 185 0.77 5.50 -12.83
CA TRP A 185 1.14 6.82 -13.37
C TRP A 185 0.86 7.95 -12.38
N GLU A 186 0.09 7.69 -11.33
CA GLU A 186 -0.27 8.71 -10.34
C GLU A 186 0.85 8.95 -9.32
N TYR A 187 1.63 7.91 -9.02
CA TYR A 187 2.76 7.98 -8.11
C TYR A 187 4.04 7.47 -8.76
N ASP A 188 5.16 8.15 -8.49
CA ASP A 188 6.48 7.61 -8.83
C ASP A 188 6.92 6.51 -7.82
N GLU A 189 8.16 6.03 -7.97
CA GLU A 189 8.70 4.97 -7.11
C GLU A 189 8.98 5.43 -5.68
N GLU A 190 9.09 6.74 -5.45
CA GLU A 190 9.23 7.38 -4.15
C GLU A 190 7.88 7.73 -3.51
N GLY A 191 6.76 7.56 -4.23
CA GLY A 191 5.41 7.86 -3.79
C GLY A 191 5.00 9.32 -3.95
N ASN A 192 5.72 10.10 -4.77
CA ASN A 192 5.36 11.47 -5.08
C ASN A 192 4.27 11.50 -6.16
N TYR A 193 3.30 12.38 -5.97
CA TYR A 193 2.24 12.59 -6.95
C TYR A 193 2.77 13.17 -8.24
N GLN A 194 2.33 12.61 -9.38
CA GLN A 194 2.76 13.04 -10.71
C GLN A 194 1.73 13.99 -11.32
N GLU A 195 2.16 15.20 -11.68
CA GLU A 195 1.27 16.22 -12.26
C GLU A 195 0.64 15.79 -13.58
N SER A 196 1.27 14.90 -14.34
CA SER A 196 0.76 14.39 -15.62
C SER A 196 -0.59 13.71 -15.52
N ILE A 197 -0.91 13.06 -14.37
CA ILE A 197 -2.18 12.37 -14.13
C ILE A 197 -3.28 13.31 -13.60
N ALA A 198 -2.93 14.53 -13.19
CA ALA A 198 -3.85 15.47 -12.55
C ALA A 198 -5.06 15.85 -13.43
N LEU A 199 -4.92 15.75 -14.76
CA LEU A 199 -5.99 16.07 -15.71
C LEU A 199 -7.04 14.95 -15.84
N GLU A 200 -6.68 13.71 -15.53
CA GLU A 200 -7.55 12.55 -15.75
C GLU A 200 -7.91 11.82 -14.46
N GLY A 201 -6.96 11.70 -13.53
CA GLY A 201 -7.07 10.89 -12.31
C GLY A 201 -7.02 9.39 -12.58
N HIS A 202 -6.60 8.61 -11.57
CA HIS A 202 -6.39 7.15 -11.73
C HIS A 202 -7.69 6.39 -12.06
N VAL A 203 -8.85 6.81 -11.56
CA VAL A 203 -10.14 6.14 -11.79
C VAL A 203 -10.48 6.11 -13.28
N PHE A 204 -10.41 7.28 -13.93
CA PHE A 204 -10.68 7.39 -15.38
C PHE A 204 -9.58 6.67 -16.18
N THR A 205 -8.33 6.87 -15.83
CA THR A 205 -7.19 6.25 -16.53
C THR A 205 -7.24 4.72 -16.46
N SER A 206 -7.62 4.13 -15.31
CA SER A 206 -7.84 2.69 -15.14
C SER A 206 -8.95 2.18 -16.08
N ALA A 207 -10.09 2.86 -16.09
CA ALA A 207 -11.23 2.49 -16.93
C ALA A 207 -10.91 2.60 -18.43
N ARG A 208 -10.24 3.68 -18.83
CA ARG A 208 -9.80 3.88 -20.22
C ARG A 208 -8.82 2.77 -20.62
N TRP A 209 -7.80 2.52 -19.81
CA TRP A 209 -6.81 1.47 -20.09
C TRP A 209 -7.48 0.10 -20.27
N PHE A 210 -8.38 -0.27 -19.35
CA PHE A 210 -9.12 -1.53 -19.46
C PHE A 210 -10.00 -1.57 -20.72
N SER A 211 -10.67 -0.50 -21.08
CA SER A 211 -11.48 -0.42 -22.29
C SER A 211 -10.66 -0.66 -23.58
N GLU A 212 -9.42 -0.18 -23.59
CA GLU A 212 -8.51 -0.30 -24.75
C GLU A 212 -7.79 -1.66 -24.80
N HIS A 213 -7.46 -2.26 -23.66
CA HIS A 213 -6.56 -3.42 -23.56
C HIS A 213 -7.23 -4.69 -23.00
N GLY A 214 -8.34 -4.59 -22.28
CA GLY A 214 -9.04 -5.72 -21.65
C GLY A 214 -9.85 -6.61 -22.60
N THR A 215 -9.60 -6.55 -23.90
CA THR A 215 -10.37 -7.29 -24.93
C THR A 215 -10.10 -8.79 -24.93
N HIS A 216 -9.01 -9.23 -24.34
CA HIS A 216 -8.61 -10.65 -24.28
C HIS A 216 -9.37 -11.43 -23.19
N PHE A 217 -9.98 -10.77 -22.20
CA PHE A 217 -10.83 -11.45 -21.23
C PHE A 217 -12.09 -12.02 -21.91
N PRO A 218 -12.46 -13.29 -21.61
CA PRO A 218 -13.65 -13.94 -22.18
C PRO A 218 -14.95 -13.38 -21.55
N LEU A 219 -15.16 -12.09 -21.71
CA LEU A 219 -16.32 -11.34 -21.23
C LEU A 219 -17.24 -10.98 -22.40
N THR A 220 -18.53 -11.06 -22.16
CA THR A 220 -19.53 -10.44 -23.06
C THR A 220 -19.42 -8.91 -23.02
N GLU A 221 -19.99 -8.24 -24.02
CA GLU A 221 -19.97 -6.77 -24.06
C GLU A 221 -20.66 -6.13 -22.84
N ASP A 222 -21.70 -6.76 -22.29
CA ASP A 222 -22.36 -6.28 -21.08
C ASP A 222 -21.50 -6.50 -19.84
N GLU A 223 -20.79 -7.62 -19.74
CA GLU A 223 -19.83 -7.85 -18.66
C GLU A 223 -18.62 -6.90 -18.73
N LYS A 224 -18.08 -6.62 -19.92
CA LYS A 224 -17.04 -5.60 -20.10
C LYS A 224 -17.51 -4.22 -19.65
N ARG A 225 -18.74 -3.85 -20.03
CA ARG A 225 -19.36 -2.61 -19.58
C ARG A 225 -19.51 -2.57 -18.06
N ASN A 226 -19.86 -3.71 -17.45
CA ASN A 226 -19.97 -3.83 -16.00
C ASN A 226 -18.60 -3.73 -15.30
N VAL A 227 -17.53 -4.34 -15.84
CA VAL A 227 -16.16 -4.13 -15.34
C VAL A 227 -15.77 -2.65 -15.38
N ILE A 228 -16.00 -1.97 -16.51
CA ILE A 228 -15.74 -0.53 -16.63
C ILE A 228 -16.54 0.26 -15.60
N HIS A 229 -17.83 -0.08 -15.40
CA HIS A 229 -18.69 0.55 -14.40
C HIS A 229 -18.15 0.31 -12.98
N CYS A 230 -17.71 -0.90 -12.64
CA CYS A 230 -17.07 -1.21 -11.38
C CYS A 230 -15.84 -0.33 -11.14
N ILE A 231 -14.96 -0.20 -12.15
CA ILE A 231 -13.76 0.64 -12.06
C ILE A 231 -14.15 2.12 -11.86
N LEU A 232 -15.10 2.65 -12.65
CA LEU A 232 -15.52 4.05 -12.54
C LEU A 232 -16.21 4.38 -11.22
N SER A 233 -16.79 3.41 -10.54
CA SER A 233 -17.61 3.62 -9.35
C SER A 233 -16.97 3.12 -8.05
N HIS A 234 -15.72 2.60 -8.07
CA HIS A 234 -15.15 1.94 -6.90
C HIS A 234 -14.95 2.85 -5.67
N HIS A 235 -14.78 4.17 -5.84
CA HIS A 235 -14.80 5.10 -4.72
C HIS A 235 -16.20 5.30 -4.10
N GLY A 236 -17.28 4.82 -4.76
CA GLY A 236 -18.65 4.77 -4.24
C GLY A 236 -19.45 6.04 -4.41
N LYS A 237 -18.90 7.20 -4.08
CA LYS A 237 -19.58 8.48 -4.14
C LYS A 237 -18.86 9.48 -5.03
N LYS A 238 -19.64 10.35 -5.69
CA LYS A 238 -19.11 11.43 -6.54
C LYS A 238 -18.23 12.40 -5.74
N GLU A 239 -18.61 12.71 -4.52
CA GLU A 239 -17.83 13.56 -3.60
C GLU A 239 -16.49 12.93 -3.18
N TRP A 240 -16.32 11.62 -3.38
CA TRP A 240 -15.06 10.90 -3.15
C TRP A 240 -14.26 10.65 -4.43
N GLY A 241 -14.70 11.25 -5.55
CA GLY A 241 -14.00 11.19 -6.84
C GLY A 241 -14.51 10.13 -7.81
N SER A 242 -15.58 9.37 -7.49
CA SER A 242 -16.21 8.49 -8.47
C SER A 242 -16.96 9.28 -9.53
N PRO A 243 -16.70 9.07 -10.82
CA PRO A 243 -17.52 9.66 -11.90
C PRO A 243 -18.99 9.25 -11.83
N VAL A 244 -19.26 8.03 -11.41
CA VAL A 244 -20.60 7.45 -11.19
C VAL A 244 -20.64 6.69 -9.87
N GLU A 245 -21.83 6.46 -9.34
CA GLU A 245 -22.04 5.64 -8.15
C GLU A 245 -22.31 4.18 -8.52
N PRO A 246 -22.00 3.19 -7.64
CA PRO A 246 -22.26 1.78 -7.91
C PRO A 246 -23.74 1.50 -8.23
N ALA A 247 -24.01 0.89 -9.39
CA ALA A 247 -25.35 0.58 -9.88
C ALA A 247 -25.55 -0.92 -10.18
N THR A 248 -24.52 -1.74 -9.98
CA THR A 248 -24.61 -3.21 -10.08
C THR A 248 -24.14 -3.84 -8.78
N ILE A 249 -24.47 -5.10 -8.57
CA ILE A 249 -24.04 -5.84 -7.37
C ILE A 249 -22.52 -6.00 -7.35
N GLU A 250 -21.87 -6.20 -8.51
CA GLU A 250 -20.44 -6.30 -8.65
C GLU A 250 -19.75 -4.98 -8.28
N ALA A 251 -20.29 -3.85 -8.75
CA ALA A 251 -19.77 -2.53 -8.42
C ALA A 251 -19.92 -2.23 -6.91
N PHE A 252 -21.04 -2.61 -6.31
CA PHE A 252 -21.27 -2.49 -4.87
C PHE A 252 -20.25 -3.33 -4.08
N ILE A 253 -20.03 -4.59 -4.48
CA ILE A 253 -19.07 -5.47 -3.83
C ILE A 253 -17.65 -4.94 -3.97
N LEU A 254 -17.24 -4.51 -5.18
CA LEU A 254 -15.90 -3.96 -5.39
C LEU A 254 -15.66 -2.73 -4.52
N HIS A 255 -16.61 -1.77 -4.49
CA HIS A 255 -16.53 -0.59 -3.64
C HIS A 255 -16.31 -0.96 -2.16
N HIS A 256 -17.08 -1.89 -1.63
CA HIS A 256 -16.95 -2.29 -0.23
C HIS A 256 -15.69 -3.10 0.03
N ALA A 257 -15.21 -3.91 -0.92
CA ALA A 257 -13.95 -4.62 -0.81
C ALA A 257 -12.75 -3.66 -0.79
N ASP A 258 -12.76 -2.64 -1.66
CA ASP A 258 -11.77 -1.56 -1.70
C ASP A 258 -11.77 -0.78 -0.37
N MET A 259 -12.91 -0.32 0.09
CA MET A 259 -13.07 0.38 1.37
C MET A 259 -12.59 -0.48 2.55
N LEU A 260 -12.91 -1.78 2.56
CA LEU A 260 -12.48 -2.68 3.64
C LEU A 260 -10.96 -2.88 3.64
N SER A 261 -10.33 -2.99 2.46
CA SER A 261 -8.87 -3.05 2.34
C SER A 261 -8.22 -1.74 2.82
N GLY A 262 -8.65 -0.59 2.29
CA GLY A 262 -8.07 0.71 2.62
C GLY A 262 -8.25 1.09 4.09
N HIS A 263 -9.48 1.12 4.58
CA HIS A 263 -9.78 1.45 5.98
C HIS A 263 -9.30 0.36 6.93
N GLY A 264 -9.41 -0.92 6.54
CA GLY A 264 -8.94 -2.04 7.34
C GLY A 264 -7.45 -1.93 7.67
N GLU A 265 -6.61 -1.48 6.72
CA GLU A 265 -5.20 -1.24 6.97
C GLU A 265 -4.97 -0.11 7.99
N VAL A 266 -5.72 1.02 7.88
CA VAL A 266 -5.63 2.12 8.84
C VAL A 266 -5.99 1.64 10.24
N TYR A 267 -7.09 0.90 10.40
CA TYR A 267 -7.51 0.36 11.69
C TYR A 267 -6.52 -0.68 12.23
N ALA A 268 -5.99 -1.56 11.37
CA ALA A 268 -5.00 -2.56 11.78
C ALA A 268 -3.69 -1.93 12.27
N ARG A 269 -3.22 -0.88 11.62
CA ARG A 269 -2.07 -0.10 12.09
C ARG A 269 -2.34 0.58 13.41
N SER A 270 -3.52 1.17 13.57
CA SER A 270 -3.89 1.91 14.77
C SER A 270 -4.21 1.01 15.97
N ALA A 271 -4.49 -0.27 15.77
CA ALA A 271 -4.74 -1.23 16.84
C ALA A 271 -3.60 -1.33 17.87
N ASN A 272 -2.39 -0.88 17.50
CA ASN A 272 -1.21 -0.87 18.36
C ASN A 272 -0.87 0.53 18.93
N MET A 273 -1.69 1.55 18.61
CA MET A 273 -1.57 2.92 19.14
C MET A 273 -2.69 3.16 20.15
N GLU A 274 -2.42 3.94 21.20
CA GLU A 274 -3.45 4.27 22.21
C GLU A 274 -4.65 4.96 21.58
N ARG A 275 -4.40 5.83 20.61
CA ARG A 275 -5.43 6.55 19.85
C ARG A 275 -4.85 7.09 18.55
N GLN A 276 -5.55 6.87 17.45
CA GLN A 276 -5.20 7.47 16.16
C GLN A 276 -6.43 8.06 15.47
N PHE A 277 -6.27 9.25 14.90
CA PHE A 277 -7.30 9.85 14.05
C PHE A 277 -7.29 9.17 12.68
N ILE A 278 -8.50 8.95 12.14
CA ILE A 278 -8.72 8.44 10.78
C ILE A 278 -9.35 9.53 9.93
N LEU A 279 -9.20 9.42 8.61
CA LEU A 279 -9.86 10.32 7.67
C LEU A 279 -11.38 10.26 7.85
N GLY A 280 -12.03 11.43 7.76
CA GLY A 280 -13.47 11.56 7.98
C GLY A 280 -13.88 11.94 9.41
N GLY A 281 -12.91 12.29 10.27
CA GLY A 281 -13.17 12.84 11.61
C GLY A 281 -13.38 11.80 12.70
N GLY A 282 -13.09 10.53 12.43
CA GLY A 282 -13.09 9.46 13.42
C GLY A 282 -11.73 9.28 14.11
N PHE A 283 -11.68 8.35 15.05
CA PHE A 283 -10.44 7.88 15.68
C PHE A 283 -10.58 6.42 16.08
N THR A 284 -9.45 5.73 16.17
CA THR A 284 -9.39 4.35 16.67
C THR A 284 -8.96 4.35 18.13
N VAL A 285 -9.40 3.36 18.87
CA VAL A 285 -9.03 3.15 20.28
C VAL A 285 -8.57 1.69 20.43
N ARG A 286 -7.46 1.50 21.10
CA ARG A 286 -7.03 0.17 21.55
C ARG A 286 -7.90 -0.23 22.73
N LEU A 287 -8.53 -1.39 22.64
CA LEU A 287 -9.16 -2.07 23.77
C LEU A 287 -8.11 -2.97 24.42
N ASN A 288 -7.90 -2.81 25.72
CA ASN A 288 -6.97 -3.64 26.50
C ASN A 288 -7.58 -5.01 26.78
#